data_9cddd7ff8499a5e2a81d9f783ea8077d
#
_entry.id   9cddd7ff8499a5e2a81d9f783ea8077d
#
_cell.length_a   1.000
_cell.length_b   1.000
_cell.length_c   1.000
_cell.angle_alpha   90.00
_cell.angle_beta   90.00
_cell.angle_gamma   90.00
#
_symmetry.space_group_name_H-M   'P 1'
#
loop_
_entity.id
_entity.type
_entity.pdbx_description
1 polymer ?
#
loop_
_entity_poly.entity_id
_entity_poly.type
_entity_poly.pdbx_seq_one_letter_code
_entity_poly.pdbx_strand_id
1 'polypeptide(L)'
;ALRTAQSLATEYSNPQIEQLHLLAALLSDEAGLIPQLLSGMGITLPSLQAAVSDRLSRQPRLSGGSREAARVYLSTDTDKALNRAEQIAVEMKDDFTSVEHLFLALLDTADRDLQVLFTDYRITREAALQALSTVRGSQRVTSDNPEETYDALKKYGTDLVERARQNKMDPVIGRDDEIRNVIRILSRKTKNNPVLT
;
A
#
# COMPACT_ATOMS: atom_id res chain seq x y z
N ALA A 1 9.36 5.96 1.03
CA ALA A 1 9.88 4.66 1.47
C ALA A 1 11.40 4.66 1.65
N LEU A 2 12.24 4.97 0.61
CA LEU A 2 13.72 4.91 0.72
C LEU A 2 14.30 5.84 1.79
N ARG A 3 13.83 7.08 1.87
CA ARG A 3 14.28 8.03 2.89
C ARG A 3 13.92 7.54 4.30
N THR A 4 12.74 6.97 4.48
CA THR A 4 12.31 6.38 5.75
C THR A 4 13.17 5.15 6.11
N ALA A 5 13.47 4.28 5.15
CA ALA A 5 14.35 3.13 5.35
C ALA A 5 15.76 3.55 5.79
N GLN A 6 16.29 4.62 5.18
CA GLN A 6 17.58 5.20 5.58
C GLN A 6 17.55 5.76 7.01
N SER A 7 16.46 6.45 7.37
CA SER A 7 16.29 6.96 8.75
C SER A 7 16.23 5.83 9.75
N LEU A 8 15.51 4.74 9.45
CA LEU A 8 15.43 3.56 10.30
C LEU A 8 16.81 2.89 10.46
N ALA A 9 17.56 2.68 9.37
CA ALA A 9 18.89 2.10 9.45
C ALA A 9 19.83 2.95 10.34
N THR A 10 19.72 4.28 10.27
CA THR A 10 20.48 5.20 11.13
C THR A 10 20.03 5.11 12.58
N GLU A 11 18.73 5.05 12.85
CA GLU A 11 18.15 4.93 14.19
C GLU A 11 18.60 3.64 14.89
N TYR A 12 18.56 2.52 14.16
CA TYR A 12 19.03 1.22 14.67
C TYR A 12 20.55 1.08 14.65
N SER A 13 21.30 2.09 14.17
CA SER A 13 22.75 2.06 14.00
C SER A 13 23.24 0.89 13.13
N ASN A 14 22.47 0.53 12.12
CA ASN A 14 22.84 -0.52 11.19
C ASN A 14 23.80 0.01 10.11
N PRO A 15 24.80 -0.77 9.67
CA PRO A 15 25.80 -0.35 8.69
C PRO A 15 25.22 -0.18 7.26
N GLN A 16 24.13 -0.85 6.98
CA GLN A 16 23.54 -0.91 5.64
C GLN A 16 22.01 -0.82 5.73
N ILE A 17 21.40 -0.36 4.64
CA ILE A 17 19.97 -0.43 4.44
C ILE A 17 19.68 -1.83 3.88
N GLU A 18 19.09 -2.69 4.69
CA GLU A 18 18.66 -4.02 4.33
C GLU A 18 17.21 -4.02 3.82
N GLN A 19 16.77 -5.08 3.16
CA GLN A 19 15.40 -5.25 2.68
C GLN A 19 14.37 -5.09 3.82
N LEU A 20 14.74 -5.49 5.04
CA LEU A 20 13.89 -5.35 6.22
C LEU A 20 13.59 -3.89 6.57
N HIS A 21 14.54 -2.96 6.33
CA HIS A 21 14.30 -1.51 6.50
C HIS A 21 13.32 -0.98 5.45
N LEU A 22 13.39 -1.51 4.21
CA LEU A 22 12.42 -1.15 3.17
C LEU A 22 11.02 -1.62 3.54
N LEU A 23 10.88 -2.86 4.01
CA LEU A 23 9.58 -3.37 4.47
C LEU A 23 9.05 -2.54 5.65
N ALA A 24 9.87 -2.24 6.64
CA ALA A 24 9.50 -1.39 7.77
C ALA A 24 9.01 -0.01 7.29
N ALA A 25 9.72 0.59 6.33
CA ALA A 25 9.34 1.87 5.74
C ALA A 25 8.01 1.81 4.97
N LEU A 26 7.71 0.70 4.29
CA LEU A 26 6.44 0.48 3.62
C LEU A 26 5.27 0.30 4.60
N LEU A 27 5.56 -0.19 5.82
CA LEU A 27 4.57 -0.42 6.88
C LEU A 27 4.38 0.79 7.81
N SER A 28 5.21 1.84 7.68
CA SER A 28 5.21 2.98 8.60
C SER A 28 4.03 3.94 8.41
N ASP A 29 3.46 4.00 7.22
CA ASP A 29 2.26 4.79 6.93
C ASP A 29 1.02 3.88 7.01
N GLU A 30 0.32 3.92 8.13
CA GLU A 30 -0.86 3.07 8.37
C GLU A 30 -1.98 3.29 7.33
N ALA A 31 -2.07 4.49 6.77
CA ALA A 31 -3.01 4.84 5.71
C ALA A 31 -2.48 4.50 4.30
N GLY A 32 -1.22 4.09 4.19
CA GLY A 32 -0.56 3.78 2.92
C GLY A 32 -1.12 2.53 2.22
N LEU A 33 -0.78 2.40 0.95
CA LEU A 33 -1.27 1.31 0.09
C LEU A 33 -0.88 -0.07 0.63
N ILE A 34 0.36 -0.27 1.08
CA ILE A 34 0.84 -1.59 1.51
C ILE A 34 0.14 -2.10 2.76
N PRO A 35 -0.03 -1.32 3.85
CA PRO A 35 -0.88 -1.69 4.98
C PRO A 35 -2.31 -2.06 4.57
N GLN A 36 -2.92 -1.32 3.65
CA GLN A 36 -4.27 -1.63 3.16
C GLN A 36 -4.31 -2.97 2.41
N LEU A 37 -3.33 -3.23 1.52
CA LEU A 37 -3.21 -4.52 0.82
C LEU A 37 -3.08 -5.69 1.79
N LEU A 38 -2.18 -5.57 2.78
CA LEU A 38 -1.93 -6.60 3.79
C LEU A 38 -3.18 -6.85 4.65
N SER A 39 -3.89 -5.80 5.02
CA SER A 39 -5.17 -5.92 5.73
C SER A 39 -6.22 -6.62 4.88
N GLY A 40 -6.30 -6.32 3.58
CA GLY A 40 -7.16 -7.00 2.62
C GLY A 40 -6.82 -8.49 2.43
N MET A 41 -5.56 -8.86 2.65
CA MET A 41 -5.10 -10.26 2.69
C MET A 41 -5.36 -10.95 4.03
N GLY A 42 -5.98 -10.27 5.01
CA GLY A 42 -6.28 -10.80 6.34
C GLY A 42 -5.08 -10.80 7.30
N ILE A 43 -4.03 -10.03 7.01
CA ILE A 43 -2.83 -9.96 7.84
C ILE A 43 -3.02 -8.92 8.95
N THR A 44 -2.71 -9.30 10.18
CA THR A 44 -2.75 -8.42 11.34
C THR A 44 -1.52 -7.51 11.35
N LEU A 45 -1.68 -6.26 10.90
CA LEU A 45 -0.59 -5.28 10.77
C LEU A 45 0.24 -5.08 12.04
N PRO A 46 -0.36 -4.85 13.24
CA PRO A 46 0.44 -4.67 14.45
C PRO A 46 1.36 -5.85 14.75
N SER A 47 0.90 -7.08 14.48
CA SER A 47 1.71 -8.28 14.65
C SER A 47 2.88 -8.32 13.68
N LEU A 48 2.66 -7.99 12.41
CA LEU A 48 3.72 -7.93 11.39
C LEU A 48 4.74 -6.82 11.71
N GLN A 49 4.26 -5.63 12.08
CA GLN A 49 5.11 -4.51 12.47
C GLN A 49 5.99 -4.85 13.68
N ALA A 50 5.43 -5.50 14.70
CA ALA A 50 6.18 -5.97 15.85
C ALA A 50 7.25 -7.00 15.47
N ALA A 51 6.93 -7.95 14.59
CA ALA A 51 7.88 -8.95 14.10
C ALA A 51 9.02 -8.32 13.27
N VAL A 52 8.72 -7.31 12.46
CA VAL A 52 9.73 -6.55 11.71
C VAL A 52 10.64 -5.77 12.66
N SER A 53 10.07 -5.06 13.63
CA SER A 53 10.82 -4.28 14.62
C SER A 53 11.74 -5.18 15.48
N ASP A 54 11.26 -6.34 15.91
CA ASP A 54 12.06 -7.32 16.65
C ASP A 54 13.27 -7.79 15.82
N ARG A 55 13.07 -8.11 14.53
CA ARG A 55 14.17 -8.50 13.64
C ARG A 55 15.17 -7.36 13.41
N LEU A 56 14.70 -6.12 13.19
CA LEU A 56 15.57 -4.95 13.06
C LEU A 56 16.43 -4.73 14.30
N SER A 57 15.87 -4.94 15.50
CA SER A 57 16.59 -4.78 16.76
C SER A 57 17.74 -5.78 16.93
N ARG A 58 17.68 -6.93 16.27
CA ARG A 58 18.67 -8.01 16.31
C ARG A 58 19.75 -7.90 15.22
N GLN A 59 19.59 -6.98 14.28
CA GLN A 59 20.58 -6.80 13.22
C GLN A 59 21.91 -6.24 13.78
N PRO A 60 23.04 -6.52 13.10
CA PRO A 60 24.35 -6.00 13.51
C PRO A 60 24.33 -4.47 13.63
N ARG A 61 24.92 -3.96 14.70
CA ARG A 61 25.02 -2.52 14.96
C ARG A 61 26.48 -2.05 14.85
N LEU A 62 26.67 -0.84 14.37
CA LEU A 62 27.97 -0.20 14.38
C LEU A 62 28.36 0.13 15.83
N SER A 63 29.44 -0.48 16.31
CA SER A 63 30.07 -0.16 17.61
C SER A 63 31.19 0.86 17.38
N GLY A 64 30.93 2.16 17.62
CA GLY A 64 31.97 3.18 17.50
C GLY A 64 31.41 4.59 17.57
N GLY A 65 31.93 5.37 18.53
CA GLY A 65 31.43 6.67 18.95
C GLY A 65 31.76 7.88 18.08
N SER A 66 31.77 7.81 16.78
CA SER A 66 31.75 9.00 15.94
C SER A 66 30.42 9.12 15.23
N ARG A 67 29.63 10.08 15.71
CA ARG A 67 28.40 10.59 15.07
C ARG A 67 28.67 11.38 13.76
N GLU A 68 29.81 11.18 13.13
CA GLU A 68 29.94 11.57 11.74
C GLU A 68 29.00 10.67 10.95
N ALA A 69 28.06 11.30 10.26
CA ALA A 69 27.04 10.66 9.44
C ALA A 69 27.66 9.52 8.64
N ALA A 70 27.66 8.32 9.22
CA ALA A 70 28.08 7.12 8.54
C ALA A 70 27.18 7.05 7.31
N ARG A 71 27.75 7.16 6.12
CA ARG A 71 27.02 6.95 4.88
C ARG A 71 26.47 5.54 4.95
N VAL A 72 25.18 5.43 5.22
CA VAL A 72 24.51 4.13 5.22
C VAL A 72 24.39 3.71 3.76
N TYR A 73 25.01 2.60 3.40
CA TYR A 73 24.99 2.06 2.05
C TYR A 73 23.82 1.11 1.88
N LEU A 74 23.39 0.93 0.62
CA LEU A 74 22.43 -0.15 0.30
C LEU A 74 23.13 -1.50 0.38
N SER A 75 22.49 -2.50 0.97
CA SER A 75 22.96 -3.88 0.84
C SER A 75 22.77 -4.38 -0.60
N THR A 76 23.52 -5.39 -0.99
CA THR A 76 23.42 -5.98 -2.33
C THR A 76 22.00 -6.51 -2.59
N ASP A 77 21.34 -7.08 -1.59
CA ASP A 77 19.99 -7.61 -1.76
C ASP A 77 18.94 -6.50 -1.82
N THR A 78 19.17 -5.40 -1.13
CA THR A 78 18.34 -4.19 -1.27
C THR A 78 18.46 -3.57 -2.66
N ASP A 79 19.69 -3.48 -3.19
CA ASP A 79 19.92 -2.99 -4.55
C ASP A 79 19.22 -3.87 -5.60
N LYS A 80 19.30 -5.20 -5.46
CA LYS A 80 18.55 -6.15 -6.31
C LYS A 80 17.03 -5.90 -6.26
N ALA A 81 16.48 -5.67 -5.05
CA ALA A 81 15.06 -5.38 -4.90
C ALA A 81 14.65 -4.08 -5.59
N LEU A 82 15.47 -3.03 -5.51
CA LEU A 82 15.20 -1.76 -6.21
C LEU A 82 15.20 -1.93 -7.72
N ASN A 83 16.24 -2.61 -8.27
CA ASN A 83 16.31 -2.91 -9.69
C ASN A 83 15.11 -3.77 -10.16
N ARG A 84 14.68 -4.74 -9.33
CA ARG A 84 13.51 -5.56 -9.64
C ARG A 84 12.22 -4.73 -9.62
N ALA A 85 12.08 -3.77 -8.71
CA ALA A 85 10.92 -2.88 -8.65
C ALA A 85 10.77 -2.04 -9.93
N GLU A 86 11.88 -1.54 -10.50
CA GLU A 86 11.87 -0.83 -11.78
C GLU A 86 11.42 -1.74 -12.92
N GLN A 87 11.90 -3.00 -12.97
CA GLN A 87 11.47 -3.98 -13.97
C GLN A 87 9.97 -4.27 -13.84
N ILE A 88 9.45 -4.45 -12.64
CA ILE A 88 8.02 -4.69 -12.41
C ILE A 88 7.19 -3.51 -12.90
N ALA A 89 7.62 -2.27 -12.66
CA ALA A 89 6.94 -1.08 -13.16
C ALA A 89 6.83 -1.11 -14.70
N VAL A 90 7.91 -1.46 -15.38
CA VAL A 90 7.91 -1.63 -16.85
C VAL A 90 6.99 -2.77 -17.30
N GLU A 91 7.03 -3.93 -16.63
CA GLU A 91 6.14 -5.08 -16.89
C GLU A 91 4.66 -4.70 -16.74
N MET A 92 4.34 -3.88 -15.73
CA MET A 92 2.98 -3.36 -15.47
C MET A 92 2.60 -2.17 -16.36
N LYS A 93 3.52 -1.70 -17.21
CA LYS A 93 3.35 -0.53 -18.09
C LYS A 93 3.05 0.75 -17.32
N ASP A 94 3.68 0.92 -16.18
CA ASP A 94 3.59 2.10 -15.35
C ASP A 94 4.73 3.07 -15.67
N ASP A 95 4.45 4.37 -15.57
CA ASP A 95 5.42 5.42 -15.92
C ASP A 95 6.38 5.70 -14.74
N PHE A 96 5.99 5.33 -13.53
CA PHE A 96 6.78 5.54 -12.31
C PHE A 96 6.84 4.27 -11.45
N THR A 97 7.99 4.07 -10.80
CA THR A 97 8.13 3.03 -9.79
C THR A 97 7.54 3.50 -8.46
N SER A 98 6.55 2.80 -7.95
CA SER A 98 5.80 3.13 -6.74
C SER A 98 5.98 2.08 -5.63
N VAL A 99 5.30 2.25 -4.52
CA VAL A 99 5.43 1.38 -3.33
C VAL A 99 4.97 -0.05 -3.58
N GLU A 100 3.97 -0.26 -4.45
CA GLU A 100 3.51 -1.60 -4.83
C GLU A 100 4.57 -2.36 -5.63
N HIS A 101 5.30 -1.69 -6.54
CA HIS A 101 6.40 -2.30 -7.27
C HIS A 101 7.52 -2.71 -6.33
N LEU A 102 7.84 -1.85 -5.36
CA LEU A 102 8.84 -2.15 -4.35
C LEU A 102 8.41 -3.33 -3.47
N PHE A 103 7.15 -3.39 -3.06
CA PHE A 103 6.63 -4.50 -2.26
C PHE A 103 6.66 -5.83 -3.04
N LEU A 104 6.23 -5.83 -4.32
CA LEU A 104 6.31 -7.01 -5.18
C LEU A 104 7.77 -7.44 -5.42
N ALA A 105 8.68 -6.49 -5.57
CA ALA A 105 10.10 -6.77 -5.71
C ALA A 105 10.71 -7.41 -4.45
N LEU A 106 10.30 -6.95 -3.26
CA LEU A 106 10.71 -7.61 -2.01
C LEU A 106 10.21 -9.05 -1.93
N LEU A 107 9.02 -9.36 -2.46
CA LEU A 107 8.52 -10.74 -2.54
C LEU A 107 9.32 -11.58 -3.55
N ASP A 108 9.73 -10.99 -4.69
CA ASP A 108 10.50 -11.69 -5.74
C ASP A 108 11.97 -11.95 -5.33
N THR A 109 12.55 -11.07 -4.54
CA THR A 109 14.00 -11.06 -4.22
C THR A 109 14.30 -11.17 -2.72
N ALA A 110 13.32 -11.65 -1.95
CA ALA A 110 13.41 -11.73 -0.49
C ALA A 110 14.71 -12.40 -0.02
N ASP A 111 15.44 -11.72 0.84
CA ASP A 111 16.54 -12.32 1.61
C ASP A 111 16.00 -13.35 2.62
N ARG A 112 16.91 -14.01 3.33
CA ARG A 112 16.52 -15.08 4.26
C ARG A 112 15.57 -14.60 5.35
N ASP A 113 15.78 -13.41 5.88
CA ASP A 113 14.97 -12.85 6.97
C ASP A 113 13.55 -12.54 6.49
N LEU A 114 13.42 -11.93 5.30
CA LEU A 114 12.14 -11.66 4.68
C LEU A 114 11.42 -12.94 4.22
N GLN A 115 12.16 -13.94 3.69
CA GLN A 115 11.56 -15.21 3.29
C GLN A 115 10.87 -15.90 4.47
N VAL A 116 11.54 -15.96 5.63
CA VAL A 116 10.94 -16.51 6.85
C VAL A 116 9.72 -15.70 7.27
N LEU A 117 9.83 -14.37 7.28
CA LEU A 117 8.73 -13.48 7.66
C LEU A 117 7.52 -13.65 6.73
N PHE A 118 7.73 -13.66 5.43
CA PHE A 118 6.64 -13.82 4.44
C PHE A 118 5.99 -15.20 4.55
N THR A 119 6.78 -16.23 4.86
CA THR A 119 6.26 -17.59 5.10
C THR A 119 5.41 -17.63 6.36
N ASP A 120 5.89 -17.08 7.47
CA ASP A 120 5.20 -17.04 8.77
C ASP A 120 3.82 -16.36 8.67
N TYR A 121 3.76 -15.27 7.90
CA TYR A 121 2.54 -14.49 7.70
C TYR A 121 1.77 -14.89 6.44
N ARG A 122 2.21 -15.92 5.70
CA ARG A 122 1.59 -16.41 4.44
C ARG A 122 1.43 -15.28 3.40
N ILE A 123 2.41 -14.40 3.34
CA ILE A 123 2.44 -13.33 2.34
C ILE A 123 3.04 -13.90 1.06
N THR A 124 2.21 -14.07 0.03
CA THR A 124 2.65 -14.57 -1.26
C THR A 124 2.47 -13.51 -2.35
N ARG A 125 3.23 -13.65 -3.43
CA ARG A 125 3.16 -12.74 -4.58
C ARG A 125 1.76 -12.77 -5.22
N GLU A 126 1.18 -13.95 -5.34
CA GLU A 126 -0.15 -14.17 -5.93
C GLU A 126 -1.24 -13.45 -5.12
N ALA A 127 -1.20 -13.62 -3.78
CA ALA A 127 -2.15 -12.94 -2.90
C ALA A 127 -1.98 -11.42 -2.94
N ALA A 128 -0.73 -10.93 -3.00
CA ALA A 128 -0.44 -9.50 -3.13
C ALA A 128 -0.95 -8.93 -4.46
N LEU A 129 -0.76 -9.64 -5.58
CA LEU A 129 -1.28 -9.22 -6.89
C LEU A 129 -2.81 -9.22 -6.92
N GLN A 130 -3.45 -10.22 -6.32
CA GLN A 130 -4.90 -10.28 -6.22
C GLN A 130 -5.46 -9.11 -5.40
N ALA A 131 -4.88 -8.83 -4.23
CA ALA A 131 -5.25 -7.69 -3.40
C ALA A 131 -5.01 -6.35 -4.15
N LEU A 132 -3.87 -6.21 -4.82
CA LEU A 132 -3.54 -5.03 -5.62
C LEU A 132 -4.55 -4.81 -6.75
N SER A 133 -4.96 -5.87 -7.46
CA SER A 133 -5.97 -5.76 -8.52
C SER A 133 -7.32 -5.25 -7.99
N THR A 134 -7.66 -5.57 -6.75
CA THR A 134 -8.90 -5.11 -6.10
C THR A 134 -8.84 -3.63 -5.74
N VAL A 135 -7.67 -3.15 -5.28
CA VAL A 135 -7.50 -1.75 -4.86
C VAL A 135 -7.26 -0.84 -6.06
N ARG A 136 -6.37 -1.26 -6.97
CA ARG A 136 -5.93 -0.47 -8.11
C ARG A 136 -6.88 -0.56 -9.31
N GLY A 137 -7.59 -1.68 -9.47
CA GLY A 137 -8.36 -1.95 -10.68
C GLY A 137 -7.46 -1.96 -11.92
N SER A 138 -7.87 -1.24 -12.98
CA SER A 138 -7.11 -1.07 -14.23
C SER A 138 -6.30 0.24 -14.30
N GLN A 139 -6.16 0.96 -13.19
CA GLN A 139 -5.45 2.24 -13.19
C GLN A 139 -3.94 2.03 -13.31
N ARG A 140 -3.28 2.93 -14.05
CA ARG A 140 -1.83 2.95 -14.24
C ARG A 140 -1.20 4.01 -13.35
N VAL A 141 0.02 3.76 -12.91
CA VAL A 141 0.82 4.76 -12.18
C VAL A 141 1.37 5.77 -13.18
N THR A 142 0.74 6.92 -13.27
CA THR A 142 1.10 8.01 -14.17
C THR A 142 1.64 9.24 -13.45
N SER A 143 1.79 9.17 -12.12
CA SER A 143 2.34 10.24 -11.29
C SER A 143 3.29 9.65 -10.24
N ASP A 144 4.17 10.49 -9.71
CA ASP A 144 5.11 10.13 -8.63
C ASP A 144 4.44 9.99 -7.25
N ASN A 145 3.13 10.32 -7.14
CA ASN A 145 2.32 10.10 -5.95
C ASN A 145 0.97 9.43 -6.27
N PRO A 146 0.97 8.15 -6.71
CA PRO A 146 -0.22 7.45 -7.16
C PRO A 146 -1.21 7.13 -6.02
N GLU A 147 -0.74 7.05 -4.77
CA GLU A 147 -1.56 6.73 -3.61
C GLU A 147 -2.66 7.78 -3.37
N GLU A 148 -2.39 9.06 -3.67
CA GLU A 148 -3.41 10.11 -3.60
C GLU A 148 -4.55 9.88 -4.60
N THR A 149 -4.26 9.25 -5.73
CA THR A 149 -5.25 8.97 -6.78
C THR A 149 -6.10 7.74 -6.45
N TYR A 150 -5.49 6.71 -5.87
CA TYR A 150 -6.20 5.45 -5.55
C TYR A 150 -7.25 5.64 -4.45
N ASP A 151 -7.01 6.52 -3.52
CA ASP A 151 -7.86 6.74 -2.34
C ASP A 151 -8.72 8.02 -2.42
N ALA A 152 -8.63 8.78 -3.51
CA ALA A 152 -9.34 10.07 -3.64
C ALA A 152 -10.86 9.92 -3.42
N LEU A 153 -11.48 8.87 -3.99
CA LEU A 153 -12.90 8.62 -3.81
C LEU A 153 -13.25 8.20 -2.37
N LYS A 154 -12.41 7.40 -1.70
CA LYS A 154 -12.63 7.00 -0.31
C LYS A 154 -12.35 8.15 0.66
N LYS A 155 -11.35 8.99 0.35
CA LYS A 155 -10.89 10.08 1.22
C LYS A 155 -11.81 11.31 1.15
N TYR A 156 -12.36 11.59 -0.04
CA TYR A 156 -13.21 12.78 -0.30
C TYR A 156 -14.65 12.43 -0.68
N GLY A 157 -14.94 11.17 -0.98
CA GLY A 157 -16.28 10.67 -1.29
C GLY A 157 -16.93 9.97 -0.12
N THR A 158 -18.25 10.01 -0.08
CA THR A 158 -19.04 9.19 0.85
C THR A 158 -19.85 8.20 0.04
N ASP A 159 -19.67 6.90 0.29
CA ASP A 159 -20.53 5.87 -0.34
C ASP A 159 -21.93 5.93 0.29
N LEU A 160 -22.84 6.57 -0.43
CA LEU A 160 -24.23 6.74 0.01
C LEU A 160 -25.00 5.40 0.00
N VAL A 161 -24.62 4.45 -0.87
CA VAL A 161 -25.24 3.13 -0.92
C VAL A 161 -24.90 2.33 0.32
N GLU A 162 -23.62 2.35 0.72
CA GLU A 162 -23.17 1.69 1.95
C GLU A 162 -23.80 2.32 3.20
N ARG A 163 -23.89 3.66 3.27
CA ARG A 163 -24.60 4.36 4.34
C ARG A 163 -26.07 4.01 4.41
N ALA A 164 -26.74 3.87 3.25
CA ALA A 164 -28.14 3.45 3.18
C ALA A 164 -28.31 2.01 3.70
N ARG A 165 -27.42 1.08 3.30
CA ARG A 165 -27.43 -0.31 3.82
C ARG A 165 -27.22 -0.38 5.33
N GLN A 166 -26.42 0.52 5.88
CA GLN A 166 -26.16 0.62 7.32
C GLN A 166 -27.26 1.38 8.08
N ASN A 167 -28.34 1.79 7.43
CA ASN A 167 -29.38 2.64 8.01
C ASN A 167 -28.88 3.94 8.64
N LYS A 168 -27.79 4.51 8.08
CA LYS A 168 -27.18 5.78 8.55
C LYS A 168 -27.65 6.99 7.73
N MET A 169 -28.69 6.85 6.94
CA MET A 169 -29.28 7.95 6.18
C MET A 169 -30.68 8.27 6.73
N ASP A 170 -31.02 9.56 6.70
CA ASP A 170 -32.34 9.99 7.09
C ASP A 170 -33.40 9.43 6.13
N PRO A 171 -34.57 8.99 6.62
CA PRO A 171 -35.64 8.50 5.77
C PRO A 171 -36.20 9.63 4.89
N VAL A 172 -36.36 9.35 3.61
CA VAL A 172 -37.00 10.28 2.69
C VAL A 172 -38.51 10.12 2.82
N ILE A 173 -39.19 11.16 3.24
CA ILE A 173 -40.66 11.17 3.43
C ILE A 173 -41.29 12.18 2.47
N GLY A 174 -42.40 11.78 1.80
CA GLY A 174 -43.22 12.66 0.98
C GLY A 174 -42.61 13.05 -0.37
N ARG A 175 -41.67 12.27 -0.92
CA ARG A 175 -41.05 12.46 -2.25
C ARG A 175 -41.19 11.27 -3.17
N ASP A 176 -42.32 10.59 -3.10
CA ASP A 176 -42.54 9.35 -3.86
C ASP A 176 -42.54 9.55 -5.39
N ASP A 177 -43.02 10.67 -5.86
CA ASP A 177 -43.08 10.97 -7.30
C ASP A 177 -41.69 11.29 -7.86
N GLU A 178 -40.88 12.04 -7.13
CA GLU A 178 -39.50 12.33 -7.50
C GLU A 178 -38.65 11.05 -7.50
N ILE A 179 -38.82 10.19 -6.50
CA ILE A 179 -38.12 8.89 -6.43
C ILE A 179 -38.48 8.02 -7.62
N ARG A 180 -39.77 7.90 -7.99
CA ARG A 180 -40.21 7.16 -9.16
C ARG A 180 -39.65 7.74 -10.47
N ASN A 181 -39.56 9.06 -10.57
CA ASN A 181 -38.95 9.72 -11.72
C ASN A 181 -37.48 9.45 -11.83
N VAL A 182 -36.72 9.52 -10.72
CA VAL A 182 -35.31 9.19 -10.69
C VAL A 182 -35.06 7.74 -11.09
N ILE A 183 -35.82 6.78 -10.54
CA ILE A 183 -35.72 5.37 -10.89
C ILE A 183 -35.97 5.17 -12.40
N ARG A 184 -37.01 5.82 -12.94
CA ARG A 184 -37.34 5.75 -14.37
C ARG A 184 -36.22 6.32 -15.25
N ILE A 185 -35.58 7.41 -14.84
CA ILE A 185 -34.45 8.01 -15.58
C ILE A 185 -33.20 7.10 -15.50
N LEU A 186 -32.86 6.60 -14.33
CA LEU A 186 -31.73 5.69 -14.14
C LEU A 186 -31.88 4.37 -14.88
N SER A 187 -33.11 3.90 -15.10
CA SER A 187 -33.39 2.67 -15.84
C SER A 187 -33.28 2.81 -17.36
N ARG A 188 -33.01 4.01 -17.89
CA ARG A 188 -32.84 4.23 -19.34
C ARG A 188 -31.46 3.72 -19.79
N LYS A 189 -31.41 3.20 -21.03
CA LYS A 189 -30.15 2.77 -21.66
C LYS A 189 -29.20 3.92 -21.94
N THR A 190 -29.71 5.14 -22.21
CA THR A 190 -28.97 6.36 -22.51
C THR A 190 -29.64 7.56 -21.83
N LYS A 191 -28.91 8.66 -21.60
CA LYS A 191 -29.42 9.89 -20.93
C LYS A 191 -30.03 9.57 -19.56
N ASN A 192 -29.28 8.82 -18.76
CA ASN A 192 -29.68 8.29 -17.46
C ASN A 192 -29.19 9.10 -16.27
N ASN A 193 -28.85 10.39 -16.46
CA ASN A 193 -28.38 11.28 -15.40
C ASN A 193 -29.55 12.15 -14.91
N PRO A 194 -30.19 11.82 -13.77
CA PRO A 194 -31.18 12.69 -13.16
C PRO A 194 -30.54 13.90 -12.50
N VAL A 195 -31.15 15.06 -12.66
CA VAL A 195 -30.78 16.29 -11.95
C VAL A 195 -31.94 16.64 -11.03
N LEU A 196 -31.64 16.82 -9.75
CA LEU A 196 -32.58 17.30 -8.74
C LEU A 196 -32.37 18.80 -8.56
N THR A 197 -33.40 19.59 -8.73
CA THR A 197 -33.40 21.05 -8.56
C THR A 197 -34.25 21.45 -7.38
#